data_d6bbfd8a9ae8e5f3b5f8344e57f0fce1
#
_entry.id   d6bbfd8a9ae8e5f3b5f8344e57f0fce1
#
_cell.length_a   1.000
_cell.length_b   1.000
_cell.length_c   1.000
_cell.angle_alpha   90.00
_cell.angle_beta   90.00
_cell.angle_gamma   90.00
#
_symmetry.space_group_name_H-M   'P 1'
#
loop_
_entity.id
_entity.type
_entity.pdbx_description
1 polymer ?
#
loop_
_entity_poly.entity_id
_entity_poly.type
_entity_poly.pdbx_seq_one_letter_code
_entity_poly.pdbx_strand_id
1 'polypeptide(L)'
;MKNSKLNLTMIMDLYELTMANGIFNSDMRDTVSYFDMFFRRVPDKGGYAIMAGLEQLIEYMENLKFEPEDIEYLRSLNLFCDEFIDYLKDFKFCCDVWAVPEGTVIFPHEPIITVRGPAMQALMLETMLLVTINHQSLIATKANRIVRAAQGRPVMEFGARRAHGNGAAYYGARAAIIGGCTGTSCLLTGKDFGVKVSGTMAHSWVQLFDDEYTAFKTYAEKYPDSCLLLVDTYNVLKSGIPNAIKVFDEVLKPLGKRPLGIRIDSGDITYITKKARKMLDDAGYSDCKICVSNSLDEYLIRDMIFQGAKVDTYGVGERLITASSEAVFGGVYKLSAVEKNGEIIPKIKISENAAKITIPGVKIPWRLYDRETGKAIADVITTGSEKISSDEPYEIFDPNHTWKRKVVDNFVAKKLQVKIYEKGKLIYEIPKVKDIAKHCKEQVDSLWDEVTRFENPHTYYVDLSEELWNLRHSLLNKLRIKE
;
A
#
# COMPACT_ATOMS: atom_id res chain seq x y z
N MET A 1 15.74 8.88 27.58
CA MET A 1 15.39 7.91 26.55
C MET A 1 16.69 7.33 26.03
N LYS A 2 16.89 6.02 26.18
CA LYS A 2 18.06 5.35 25.61
C LYS A 2 18.04 5.55 24.09
N ASN A 3 19.11 6.08 23.53
CA ASN A 3 19.36 6.16 22.09
C ASN A 3 19.66 4.76 21.49
N SER A 4 18.94 3.74 21.92
CA SER A 4 19.04 2.43 21.31
C SER A 4 18.21 2.44 20.04
N LYS A 5 18.78 2.05 18.92
CA LYS A 5 18.09 1.77 17.67
C LYS A 5 16.96 0.79 18.02
N LEU A 6 15.72 1.13 17.70
CA LEU A 6 14.56 0.29 17.99
C LEU A 6 14.77 -1.10 17.35
N ASN A 7 14.82 -2.15 18.16
CA ASN A 7 14.85 -3.52 17.64
C ASN A 7 13.46 -3.95 17.24
N LEU A 8 13.19 -4.00 15.93
CA LEU A 8 11.88 -4.37 15.40
C LEU A 8 11.51 -5.83 15.66
N THR A 9 12.48 -6.69 15.98
CA THR A 9 12.23 -8.10 16.35
C THR A 9 11.28 -8.21 17.55
N MET A 10 11.34 -7.24 18.47
CA MET A 10 10.49 -7.22 19.67
C MET A 10 9.09 -6.59 19.41
N ILE A 11 8.79 -6.15 18.19
CA ILE A 11 7.44 -5.75 17.81
C ILE A 11 6.68 -7.02 17.37
N MET A 12 6.23 -7.78 18.36
CA MET A 12 5.40 -8.97 18.16
C MET A 12 4.41 -9.11 19.32
N ASP A 13 3.29 -9.75 19.07
CA ASP A 13 2.34 -10.08 20.11
C ASP A 13 2.89 -11.21 20.98
N LEU A 14 2.68 -11.13 22.30
CA LEU A 14 3.21 -12.11 23.25
C LEU A 14 2.82 -13.56 22.90
N TYR A 15 1.63 -13.77 22.31
CA TYR A 15 1.17 -15.12 21.96
C TYR A 15 2.07 -15.79 20.92
N GLU A 16 2.76 -15.05 20.08
CA GLU A 16 3.70 -15.60 19.08
C GLU A 16 4.83 -16.35 19.78
N LEU A 17 5.43 -15.73 20.81
CA LEU A 17 6.50 -16.38 21.60
C LEU A 17 5.96 -17.48 22.54
N THR A 18 4.80 -17.29 23.16
CA THR A 18 4.25 -18.34 24.03
C THR A 18 3.83 -19.59 23.23
N MET A 19 3.27 -19.41 22.02
CA MET A 19 3.02 -20.51 21.11
C MET A 19 4.31 -21.16 20.60
N ALA A 20 5.32 -20.35 20.25
CA ALA A 20 6.62 -20.85 19.80
C ALA A 20 7.29 -21.70 20.90
N ASN A 21 7.29 -21.23 22.17
CA ASN A 21 7.79 -21.98 23.32
C ASN A 21 7.01 -23.29 23.54
N GLY A 22 5.69 -23.26 23.39
CA GLY A 22 4.84 -24.46 23.48
C GLY A 22 5.19 -25.49 22.40
N ILE A 23 5.36 -25.04 21.15
CA ILE A 23 5.77 -25.90 20.02
C ILE A 23 7.19 -26.46 20.28
N PHE A 24 8.13 -25.61 20.74
CA PHE A 24 9.50 -26.00 21.03
C PHE A 24 9.57 -27.16 22.05
N ASN A 25 8.69 -27.18 23.03
CA ASN A 25 8.62 -28.18 24.09
C ASN A 25 7.66 -29.36 23.80
N SER A 26 7.22 -29.52 22.54
CA SER A 26 6.34 -30.59 22.14
C SER A 26 6.92 -31.44 21.01
N ASP A 27 6.24 -32.52 20.66
CA ASP A 27 6.52 -33.36 19.48
C ASP A 27 6.32 -32.63 18.14
N MET A 28 5.83 -31.38 18.19
CA MET A 28 5.63 -30.53 17.01
C MET A 28 6.84 -29.64 16.69
N ARG A 29 7.94 -29.73 17.44
CA ARG A 29 9.13 -28.88 17.32
C ARG A 29 9.67 -28.80 15.88
N ASP A 30 9.72 -29.94 15.20
CA ASP A 30 10.29 -30.06 13.85
C ASP A 30 9.23 -29.96 12.75
N THR A 31 7.99 -29.58 13.12
CA THR A 31 6.90 -29.44 12.15
C THR A 31 7.15 -28.28 11.23
N VAL A 32 7.11 -28.53 9.92
CA VAL A 32 7.10 -27.49 8.89
C VAL A 32 5.65 -27.07 8.65
N SER A 33 5.42 -25.79 8.58
CA SER A 33 4.08 -25.20 8.37
C SER A 33 4.05 -24.27 7.17
N TYR A 34 2.85 -24.07 6.65
CA TYR A 34 2.53 -23.09 5.63
C TYR A 34 1.53 -22.10 6.20
N PHE A 35 1.87 -20.83 6.17
CA PHE A 35 1.01 -19.72 6.54
C PHE A 35 0.78 -18.82 5.34
N ASP A 36 -0.46 -18.34 5.18
CA ASP A 36 -0.79 -17.38 4.15
C ASP A 36 -1.29 -16.08 4.75
N MET A 37 -0.77 -14.97 4.24
CA MET A 37 -1.38 -13.66 4.39
C MET A 37 -2.37 -13.42 3.27
N PHE A 38 -3.56 -12.93 3.63
CA PHE A 38 -4.59 -12.47 2.71
C PHE A 38 -5.47 -11.42 3.40
N PHE A 39 -6.35 -10.75 2.65
CA PHE A 39 -7.33 -9.83 3.21
C PHE A 39 -8.75 -10.21 2.75
N ARG A 40 -9.80 -9.65 3.39
CA ARG A 40 -11.18 -10.12 3.18
C ARG A 40 -12.08 -9.17 2.41
N ARG A 41 -11.74 -7.89 2.39
CA ARG A 41 -12.50 -6.87 1.66
C ARG A 41 -11.58 -5.75 1.21
N VAL A 42 -11.91 -5.17 0.07
CA VAL A 42 -11.17 -4.00 -0.43
C VAL A 42 -11.54 -2.76 0.41
N PRO A 43 -10.57 -1.94 0.81
CA PRO A 43 -10.84 -0.67 1.49
C PRO A 43 -11.75 0.24 0.66
N ASP A 44 -12.51 1.11 1.34
CA ASP A 44 -13.41 2.09 0.73
C ASP A 44 -14.45 1.49 -0.24
N LYS A 45 -14.80 0.21 -0.07
CA LYS A 45 -15.66 -0.53 -1.00
C LYS A 45 -15.17 -0.46 -2.45
N GLY A 46 -13.86 -0.35 -2.63
CA GLY A 46 -13.21 -0.32 -3.93
C GLY A 46 -13.24 -1.66 -4.64
N GLY A 47 -12.86 -1.69 -5.91
CA GLY A 47 -12.81 -2.92 -6.70
C GLY A 47 -11.52 -3.71 -6.55
N TYR A 48 -10.44 -3.11 -6.04
CA TYR A 48 -9.11 -3.71 -5.88
C TYR A 48 -8.29 -3.00 -4.81
N ALA A 49 -7.19 -3.63 -4.39
CA ALA A 49 -6.16 -3.01 -3.56
C ALA A 49 -4.78 -3.10 -4.23
N ILE A 50 -3.80 -2.36 -3.69
CA ILE A 50 -2.41 -2.34 -4.18
C ILE A 50 -1.52 -2.99 -3.12
N MET A 51 -0.71 -3.97 -3.53
CA MET A 51 0.30 -4.57 -2.67
C MET A 51 1.45 -3.58 -2.43
N ALA A 52 1.79 -3.32 -1.17
CA ALA A 52 2.94 -2.50 -0.79
C ALA A 52 3.48 -2.91 0.60
N GLY A 53 4.77 -2.65 0.85
CA GLY A 53 5.45 -2.93 2.11
C GLY A 53 6.41 -4.14 2.07
N LEU A 54 6.58 -4.81 0.93
CA LEU A 54 7.43 -5.99 0.82
C LEU A 54 8.91 -5.66 1.10
N GLU A 55 9.42 -4.53 0.60
CA GLU A 55 10.79 -4.10 0.86
C GLU A 55 11.08 -4.00 2.37
N GLN A 56 10.17 -3.38 3.14
CA GLN A 56 10.34 -3.21 4.59
C GLN A 56 10.15 -4.53 5.35
N LEU A 57 9.32 -5.43 4.84
CA LEU A 57 9.21 -6.77 5.40
C LEU A 57 10.50 -7.59 5.15
N ILE A 58 11.12 -7.44 3.98
CA ILE A 58 12.43 -8.03 3.68
C ILE A 58 13.49 -7.44 4.62
N GLU A 59 13.53 -6.11 4.76
CA GLU A 59 14.44 -5.42 5.69
C GLU A 59 14.28 -5.94 7.12
N TYR A 60 13.06 -6.17 7.59
CA TYR A 60 12.77 -6.77 8.88
C TYR A 60 13.35 -8.20 8.98
N MET A 61 13.07 -9.07 8.00
CA MET A 61 13.54 -10.47 8.02
C MET A 61 15.07 -10.59 7.98
N GLU A 62 15.76 -9.72 7.23
CA GLU A 62 17.24 -9.66 7.19
C GLU A 62 17.86 -9.21 8.53
N ASN A 63 17.10 -8.45 9.33
CA ASN A 63 17.56 -7.93 10.62
C ASN A 63 16.91 -8.63 11.83
N LEU A 64 16.20 -9.73 11.61
CA LEU A 64 15.47 -10.45 12.65
C LEU A 64 16.46 -11.13 13.59
N LYS A 65 16.60 -10.57 14.80
CA LYS A 65 17.61 -10.96 15.78
C LYS A 65 17.20 -10.52 17.18
N PHE A 66 17.33 -11.42 18.15
CA PHE A 66 17.17 -11.09 19.57
C PHE A 66 18.49 -10.59 20.14
N GLU A 67 18.54 -9.36 20.61
CA GLU A 67 19.72 -8.80 21.25
C GLU A 67 19.84 -9.30 22.70
N PRO A 68 21.03 -9.27 23.32
CA PRO A 68 21.20 -9.73 24.69
C PRO A 68 20.25 -9.11 25.71
N GLU A 69 19.91 -7.81 25.52
CA GLU A 69 18.96 -7.10 26.39
C GLU A 69 17.53 -7.64 26.22
N ASP A 70 17.14 -8.08 25.00
CA ASP A 70 15.85 -8.69 24.72
C ASP A 70 15.75 -10.06 25.41
N ILE A 71 16.82 -10.85 25.35
CA ILE A 71 16.92 -12.16 26.00
C ILE A 71 16.79 -12.03 27.53
N GLU A 72 17.46 -11.06 28.14
CA GLU A 72 17.35 -10.78 29.57
C GLU A 72 15.93 -10.39 29.95
N TYR A 73 15.29 -9.55 29.13
CA TYR A 73 13.91 -9.16 29.35
C TYR A 73 12.96 -10.36 29.24
N LEU A 74 13.07 -11.17 28.18
CA LEU A 74 12.22 -12.34 27.99
C LEU A 74 12.39 -13.35 29.14
N ARG A 75 13.60 -13.56 29.62
CA ARG A 75 13.90 -14.41 30.82
C ARG A 75 13.21 -13.87 32.08
N SER A 76 13.20 -12.55 32.25
CA SER A 76 12.58 -11.90 33.42
C SER A 76 11.07 -12.07 33.49
N LEU A 77 10.40 -12.37 32.37
CA LEU A 77 8.96 -12.63 32.33
C LEU A 77 8.56 -13.97 32.98
N ASN A 78 9.50 -14.91 33.16
CA ASN A 78 9.26 -16.26 33.71
C ASN A 78 8.16 -17.05 32.98
N LEU A 79 8.00 -16.84 31.66
CA LEU A 79 7.01 -17.49 30.81
C LEU A 79 7.59 -18.58 29.91
N PHE A 80 8.91 -18.57 29.72
CA PHE A 80 9.63 -19.39 28.75
C PHE A 80 10.64 -20.30 29.44
N CYS A 81 10.84 -21.50 28.90
CA CYS A 81 11.91 -22.37 29.40
C CYS A 81 13.30 -21.87 28.96
N ASP A 82 14.34 -22.24 29.72
CA ASP A 82 15.69 -21.79 29.46
C ASP A 82 16.21 -22.23 28.08
N GLU A 83 15.87 -23.45 27.67
CA GLU A 83 16.25 -24.02 26.36
C GLU A 83 15.65 -23.23 25.18
N PHE A 84 14.43 -22.74 25.30
CA PHE A 84 13.83 -21.89 24.29
C PHE A 84 14.46 -20.51 24.26
N ILE A 85 14.77 -19.93 25.42
CA ILE A 85 15.51 -18.66 25.52
C ILE A 85 16.91 -18.80 24.88
N ASP A 86 17.58 -19.94 25.08
CA ASP A 86 18.87 -20.20 24.43
C ASP A 86 18.75 -20.39 22.93
N TYR A 87 17.67 -21.01 22.45
CA TYR A 87 17.36 -21.07 21.01
C TYR A 87 17.19 -19.67 20.40
N LEU A 88 16.53 -18.73 21.11
CA LEU A 88 16.34 -17.35 20.63
C LEU A 88 17.65 -16.56 20.54
N LYS A 89 18.65 -16.84 21.38
CA LYS A 89 19.97 -16.19 21.27
C LYS A 89 20.67 -16.45 19.94
N ASP A 90 20.52 -17.69 19.44
CA ASP A 90 21.14 -18.16 18.21
C ASP A 90 20.15 -18.18 17.03
N PHE A 91 19.03 -17.44 17.15
CA PHE A 91 17.98 -17.43 16.15
C PHE A 91 18.51 -17.09 14.76
N LYS A 92 18.16 -17.93 13.80
CA LYS A 92 18.45 -17.71 12.38
C LYS A 92 17.18 -18.00 11.59
N PHE A 93 16.71 -17.00 10.88
CA PHE A 93 15.58 -17.16 9.97
C PHE A 93 15.90 -18.18 8.88
N CYS A 94 15.05 -19.18 8.69
CA CYS A 94 15.28 -20.25 7.70
C CYS A 94 14.05 -20.63 6.88
N CYS A 95 13.01 -19.78 6.84
CA CYS A 95 11.82 -20.06 6.06
C CYS A 95 12.02 -19.80 4.56
N ASP A 96 11.21 -20.48 3.74
CA ASP A 96 10.89 -20.08 2.37
C ASP A 96 9.76 -19.06 2.40
N VAL A 97 9.84 -18.03 1.55
CA VAL A 97 8.80 -16.99 1.44
C VAL A 97 8.49 -16.73 -0.01
N TRP A 98 7.21 -16.73 -0.34
CA TRP A 98 6.68 -16.26 -1.63
C TRP A 98 5.81 -15.05 -1.38
N ALA A 99 5.87 -14.06 -2.25
CA ALA A 99 5.03 -12.87 -2.15
C ALA A 99 4.63 -12.36 -3.53
N VAL A 100 3.48 -11.70 -3.57
CA VAL A 100 3.08 -10.87 -4.70
C VAL A 100 3.98 -9.64 -4.73
N PRO A 101 4.60 -9.28 -5.85
CA PRO A 101 5.45 -8.08 -5.96
C PRO A 101 4.69 -6.79 -5.64
N GLU A 102 5.39 -5.82 -5.05
CA GLU A 102 4.81 -4.51 -4.77
C GLU A 102 4.30 -3.82 -6.05
N GLY A 103 3.26 -3.03 -5.90
CA GLY A 103 2.58 -2.36 -7.02
C GLY A 103 1.56 -3.25 -7.73
N THR A 104 1.56 -4.56 -7.47
CA THR A 104 0.56 -5.46 -8.07
C THR A 104 -0.82 -5.20 -7.47
N VAL A 105 -1.83 -5.20 -8.33
CA VAL A 105 -3.24 -5.21 -7.92
C VAL A 105 -3.55 -6.55 -7.27
N ILE A 106 -4.20 -6.52 -6.11
CA ILE A 106 -4.59 -7.69 -5.31
C ILE A 106 -6.07 -7.66 -4.95
N PHE A 107 -6.64 -8.85 -4.76
CA PHE A 107 -8.05 -9.02 -4.45
C PHE A 107 -8.26 -9.82 -3.16
N PRO A 108 -9.46 -9.76 -2.54
CA PRO A 108 -9.77 -10.51 -1.33
C PRO A 108 -9.59 -12.03 -1.50
N HIS A 109 -9.14 -12.66 -0.41
CA HIS A 109 -8.93 -14.12 -0.27
C HIS A 109 -7.76 -14.72 -1.03
N GLU A 110 -7.04 -13.96 -1.85
CA GLU A 110 -5.81 -14.42 -2.49
C GLU A 110 -4.67 -14.51 -1.46
N PRO A 111 -3.84 -15.57 -1.48
CA PRO A 111 -2.61 -15.59 -0.72
C PRO A 111 -1.63 -14.58 -1.31
N ILE A 112 -1.44 -13.42 -0.64
CA ILE A 112 -0.50 -12.38 -1.09
C ILE A 112 0.92 -12.62 -0.60
N ILE A 113 1.08 -13.29 0.56
CA ILE A 113 2.36 -13.79 1.04
C ILE A 113 2.13 -15.20 1.57
N THR A 114 3.01 -16.13 1.21
CA THR A 114 3.06 -17.49 1.74
C THR A 114 4.42 -17.72 2.38
N VAL A 115 4.42 -18.18 3.64
CA VAL A 115 5.63 -18.53 4.39
C VAL A 115 5.61 -20.02 4.67
N ARG A 116 6.70 -20.73 4.31
CA ARG A 116 6.93 -22.14 4.62
C ARG A 116 8.19 -22.30 5.46
N GLY A 117 8.10 -22.95 6.58
CA GLY A 117 9.27 -23.22 7.41
C GLY A 117 8.91 -23.83 8.76
N PRO A 118 9.87 -23.92 9.68
CA PRO A 118 9.59 -24.37 11.03
C PRO A 118 8.42 -23.59 11.63
N ALA A 119 7.42 -24.29 12.16
CA ALA A 119 6.18 -23.68 12.61
C ALA A 119 6.41 -22.53 13.60
N MET A 120 7.41 -22.67 14.48
CA MET A 120 7.82 -21.61 15.40
C MET A 120 8.26 -20.34 14.69
N GLN A 121 9.08 -20.46 13.64
CA GLN A 121 9.60 -19.30 12.93
C GLN A 121 8.55 -18.64 12.06
N ALA A 122 7.74 -19.45 11.37
CA ALA A 122 6.68 -18.95 10.50
C ALA A 122 5.63 -18.15 11.29
N LEU A 123 5.23 -18.61 12.49
CA LEU A 123 4.25 -17.89 13.30
C LEU A 123 4.78 -16.59 13.91
N MET A 124 6.09 -16.49 14.21
CA MET A 124 6.72 -15.30 14.78
C MET A 124 6.81 -14.11 13.81
N LEU A 125 6.42 -14.28 12.56
CA LEU A 125 6.36 -13.20 11.59
C LEU A 125 5.01 -12.45 11.59
N GLU A 126 3.97 -12.97 12.26
CA GLU A 126 2.58 -12.52 12.09
C GLU A 126 2.44 -11.01 12.31
N THR A 127 2.87 -10.47 13.45
CA THR A 127 2.65 -9.07 13.79
C THR A 127 3.36 -8.12 12.83
N MET A 128 4.67 -8.30 12.61
CA MET A 128 5.43 -7.37 11.74
C MET A 128 5.03 -7.48 10.28
N LEU A 129 4.71 -8.67 9.80
CA LEU A 129 4.18 -8.89 8.46
C LEU A 129 2.86 -8.12 8.27
N LEU A 130 1.93 -8.27 9.23
CA LEU A 130 0.63 -7.60 9.16
C LEU A 130 0.74 -6.08 9.31
N VAL A 131 1.49 -5.58 10.27
CA VAL A 131 1.69 -4.13 10.48
C VAL A 131 2.26 -3.46 9.22
N THR A 132 3.27 -4.09 8.63
CA THR A 132 3.97 -3.53 7.47
C THR A 132 3.10 -3.52 6.21
N ILE A 133 2.54 -4.67 5.86
CA ILE A 133 1.76 -4.83 4.63
C ILE A 133 0.40 -4.13 4.73
N ASN A 134 -0.29 -4.23 5.87
CA ASN A 134 -1.58 -3.57 6.07
C ASN A 134 -1.47 -2.05 5.90
N HIS A 135 -0.50 -1.43 6.58
CA HIS A 135 -0.34 0.03 6.50
C HIS A 135 0.00 0.50 5.09
N GLN A 136 1.06 -0.06 4.49
CA GLN A 136 1.51 0.43 3.19
C GLN A 136 0.53 0.10 2.06
N SER A 137 -0.10 -1.09 2.07
CA SER A 137 -1.12 -1.43 1.08
C SER A 137 -2.37 -0.54 1.21
N LEU A 138 -2.78 -0.19 2.43
CA LEU A 138 -3.89 0.73 2.66
C LEU A 138 -3.59 2.12 2.07
N ILE A 139 -2.41 2.67 2.37
CA ILE A 139 -2.02 4.00 1.88
C ILE A 139 -1.79 4.01 0.36
N ALA A 140 -1.15 2.99 -0.20
CA ALA A 140 -0.97 2.86 -1.66
C ALA A 140 -2.32 2.78 -2.39
N THR A 141 -3.26 2.01 -1.85
CA THR A 141 -4.62 1.90 -2.39
C THR A 141 -5.36 3.24 -2.33
N LYS A 142 -5.31 3.94 -1.19
CA LYS A 142 -5.90 5.28 -1.02
C LYS A 142 -5.29 6.30 -1.97
N ALA A 143 -3.97 6.31 -2.07
CA ALA A 143 -3.24 7.19 -3.00
C ALA A 143 -3.65 6.95 -4.44
N ASN A 144 -3.77 5.68 -4.87
CA ASN A 144 -4.18 5.33 -6.22
C ASN A 144 -5.60 5.84 -6.56
N ARG A 145 -6.55 5.70 -5.62
CA ARG A 145 -7.89 6.28 -5.78
C ARG A 145 -7.84 7.79 -5.99
N ILE A 146 -7.07 8.50 -5.17
CA ILE A 146 -6.90 9.97 -5.24
C ILE A 146 -6.24 10.38 -6.56
N VAL A 147 -5.18 9.69 -6.97
CA VAL A 147 -4.46 9.96 -8.24
C VAL A 147 -5.37 9.76 -9.45
N ARG A 148 -6.18 8.71 -9.46
CA ARG A 148 -7.14 8.47 -10.54
C ARG A 148 -8.25 9.52 -10.58
N ALA A 149 -8.74 9.98 -9.42
CA ALA A 149 -9.70 11.08 -9.34
C ALA A 149 -9.17 12.38 -9.94
N ALA A 150 -7.84 12.60 -9.89
CA ALA A 150 -7.18 13.78 -10.44
C ALA A 150 -7.10 13.79 -11.99
N GLN A 151 -7.48 12.71 -12.66
CA GLN A 151 -7.56 12.62 -14.13
C GLN A 151 -6.30 13.11 -14.85
N GLY A 152 -5.13 12.55 -14.46
CA GLY A 152 -3.82 12.87 -15.03
C GLY A 152 -3.14 14.12 -14.46
N ARG A 153 -3.80 14.90 -13.60
CA ARG A 153 -3.14 16.00 -12.89
C ARG A 153 -2.24 15.46 -11.79
N PRO A 154 -1.03 16.00 -11.60
CA PRO A 154 -0.12 15.58 -10.55
C PRO A 154 -0.77 15.67 -9.16
N VAL A 155 -0.54 14.64 -8.35
CA VAL A 155 -0.89 14.60 -6.94
C VAL A 155 0.40 14.51 -6.12
N MET A 156 0.57 15.43 -5.16
CA MET A 156 1.69 15.48 -4.23
C MET A 156 1.23 14.98 -2.86
N GLU A 157 1.99 14.10 -2.23
CA GLU A 157 1.75 13.68 -0.86
C GLU A 157 2.26 14.77 0.12
N PHE A 158 1.36 15.39 0.88
CA PHE A 158 1.64 16.47 1.84
C PHE A 158 1.20 16.13 3.27
N GLY A 159 1.14 14.85 3.60
CA GLY A 159 0.52 14.36 4.83
C GLY A 159 1.46 14.10 6.00
N ALA A 160 2.80 14.19 5.84
CA ALA A 160 3.76 13.75 6.85
C ALA A 160 3.44 14.25 8.28
N ARG A 161 3.06 15.52 8.45
CA ARG A 161 2.71 16.12 9.77
C ARG A 161 1.38 15.64 10.34
N ARG A 162 0.58 14.88 9.60
CA ARG A 162 -0.73 14.33 9.98
C ARG A 162 -0.71 12.82 10.14
N ALA A 163 0.41 12.16 9.83
CA ALA A 163 0.57 10.73 9.95
C ALA A 163 0.54 10.27 11.43
N HIS A 164 0.19 8.99 11.64
CA HIS A 164 0.12 8.38 12.96
C HIS A 164 1.51 7.91 13.44
N GLY A 165 2.44 8.84 13.54
CA GLY A 165 3.82 8.61 13.97
C GLY A 165 4.85 8.71 12.83
N ASN A 166 6.13 8.70 13.20
CA ASN A 166 7.25 8.88 12.27
C ASN A 166 7.35 7.76 11.21
N GLY A 167 7.15 6.51 11.60
CA GLY A 167 7.13 5.38 10.66
C GLY A 167 6.00 5.52 9.64
N ALA A 168 4.80 5.90 10.09
CA ALA A 168 3.66 6.14 9.20
C ALA A 168 3.88 7.31 8.24
N ALA A 169 4.58 8.38 8.68
CA ALA A 169 4.95 9.48 7.80
C ALA A 169 5.95 9.03 6.72
N TYR A 170 6.96 8.28 7.10
CA TYR A 170 8.04 7.82 6.24
C TYR A 170 7.57 6.76 5.23
N TYR A 171 7.01 5.65 5.71
CA TYR A 171 6.53 4.55 4.87
C TYR A 171 5.22 4.86 4.16
N GLY A 172 4.36 5.69 4.76
CA GLY A 172 3.14 6.16 4.10
C GLY A 172 3.44 7.04 2.89
N ALA A 173 4.45 7.92 2.98
CA ALA A 173 4.90 8.70 1.84
C ALA A 173 5.45 7.80 0.71
N ARG A 174 6.24 6.75 1.04
CA ARG A 174 6.69 5.74 0.08
C ARG A 174 5.51 5.05 -0.60
N ALA A 175 4.57 4.57 0.19
CA ALA A 175 3.38 3.88 -0.30
C ALA A 175 2.52 4.79 -1.21
N ALA A 176 2.42 6.08 -0.90
CA ALA A 176 1.73 7.05 -1.74
C ALA A 176 2.39 7.21 -3.12
N ILE A 177 3.74 7.16 -3.21
CA ILE A 177 4.45 7.15 -4.50
C ILE A 177 4.14 5.86 -5.28
N ILE A 178 4.11 4.70 -4.63
CA ILE A 178 3.69 3.44 -5.28
C ILE A 178 2.28 3.58 -5.84
N GLY A 179 1.35 4.19 -5.08
CA GLY A 179 -0.02 4.46 -5.53
C GLY A 179 -0.15 5.49 -6.66
N GLY A 180 0.95 6.15 -7.07
CA GLY A 180 1.00 7.06 -8.21
C GLY A 180 1.17 8.54 -7.87
N CYS A 181 1.38 8.93 -6.61
CA CYS A 181 1.75 10.30 -6.26
C CYS A 181 3.08 10.68 -6.93
N THR A 182 3.18 11.90 -7.43
CA THR A 182 4.34 12.37 -8.21
C THR A 182 5.49 12.89 -7.34
N GLY A 183 5.28 12.99 -6.03
CA GLY A 183 6.28 13.42 -5.06
C GLY A 183 5.70 13.51 -3.65
N THR A 184 6.57 13.80 -2.69
CA THR A 184 6.22 13.93 -1.27
C THR A 184 6.84 15.17 -0.65
N SER A 185 6.30 15.64 0.47
CA SER A 185 6.92 16.66 1.33
C SER A 185 7.90 16.06 2.35
N CYS A 186 7.95 14.73 2.50
CA CYS A 186 8.81 14.05 3.45
C CYS A 186 10.26 13.98 2.94
N LEU A 187 11.15 14.76 3.52
CA LEU A 187 12.55 14.83 3.10
C LEU A 187 13.29 13.50 3.21
N LEU A 188 13.04 12.74 4.29
CA LEU A 188 13.70 11.46 4.52
C LEU A 188 13.28 10.43 3.45
N THR A 189 12.00 10.34 3.16
CA THR A 189 11.48 9.49 2.08
C THR A 189 12.07 9.86 0.72
N GLY A 190 12.18 11.18 0.46
CA GLY A 190 12.81 11.67 -0.77
C GLY A 190 14.27 11.25 -0.90
N LYS A 191 15.03 11.37 0.18
CA LYS A 191 16.45 10.99 0.25
C LYS A 191 16.65 9.49 0.05
N ASP A 192 15.95 8.66 0.83
CA ASP A 192 16.25 7.23 0.91
C ASP A 192 15.71 6.45 -0.31
N PHE A 193 14.55 6.84 -0.84
CA PHE A 193 13.94 6.18 -1.99
C PHE A 193 14.17 6.91 -3.33
N GLY A 194 14.92 8.01 -3.35
CA GLY A 194 15.24 8.74 -4.57
C GLY A 194 14.02 9.32 -5.28
N VAL A 195 12.97 9.69 -4.53
CA VAL A 195 11.72 10.24 -5.07
C VAL A 195 11.70 11.78 -4.97
N LYS A 196 10.89 12.42 -5.81
CA LYS A 196 10.80 13.87 -5.85
C LYS A 196 10.27 14.42 -4.53
N VAL A 197 11.03 15.37 -3.95
CA VAL A 197 10.56 16.17 -2.82
C VAL A 197 9.99 17.48 -3.36
N SER A 198 8.86 17.90 -2.81
CA SER A 198 8.21 19.16 -3.15
C SER A 198 7.56 19.78 -1.92
N GLY A 199 7.59 21.06 -1.89
CA GLY A 199 6.99 21.88 -0.85
C GLY A 199 7.02 23.35 -1.27
N THR A 200 6.31 24.17 -0.53
CA THR A 200 6.27 25.60 -0.75
C THR A 200 6.53 26.32 0.59
N MET A 201 5.82 27.36 0.86
CA MET A 201 5.80 28.05 2.17
C MET A 201 4.58 27.65 2.97
N ALA A 202 4.59 27.95 4.26
CA ALA A 202 3.41 27.95 5.14
C ALA A 202 2.91 29.38 5.34
N HIS A 203 1.68 29.53 5.84
CA HIS A 203 1.10 30.84 6.17
C HIS A 203 1.98 31.64 7.15
N SER A 204 2.67 30.98 8.08
CA SER A 204 3.62 31.60 9.00
C SER A 204 4.75 32.37 8.31
N TRP A 205 5.19 31.92 7.12
CA TRP A 205 6.15 32.67 6.32
C TRP A 205 5.59 34.06 5.97
N VAL A 206 4.36 34.12 5.46
CA VAL A 206 3.72 35.38 5.08
C VAL A 206 3.52 36.27 6.33
N GLN A 207 3.10 35.67 7.45
CA GLN A 207 2.85 36.37 8.71
C GLN A 207 4.11 36.90 9.42
N LEU A 208 5.31 36.39 9.07
CA LEU A 208 6.59 36.89 9.62
C LEU A 208 7.02 38.23 9.05
N PHE A 209 6.43 38.68 7.95
CA PHE A 209 6.72 39.94 7.29
C PHE A 209 5.64 40.98 7.61
N ASP A 210 5.97 42.27 7.51
CA ASP A 210 5.05 43.37 7.76
C ASP A 210 3.84 43.36 6.79
N ASP A 211 4.04 42.85 5.57
CA ASP A 211 3.00 42.71 4.55
C ASP A 211 3.25 41.50 3.62
N GLU A 212 2.18 41.08 2.97
CA GLU A 212 2.17 39.91 2.07
C GLU A 212 3.04 40.10 0.83
N TYR A 213 3.10 41.31 0.27
CA TYR A 213 3.96 41.63 -0.89
C TYR A 213 5.45 41.43 -0.56
N THR A 214 5.90 41.94 0.60
CA THR A 214 7.30 41.80 1.04
C THR A 214 7.65 40.30 1.27
N ALA A 215 6.75 39.53 1.83
CA ALA A 215 6.93 38.09 2.00
C ALA A 215 7.10 37.38 0.65
N PHE A 216 6.23 37.69 -0.31
CA PHE A 216 6.27 37.09 -1.66
C PHE A 216 7.50 37.52 -2.44
N LYS A 217 7.87 38.81 -2.37
CA LYS A 217 9.06 39.34 -2.99
C LYS A 217 10.32 38.64 -2.50
N THR A 218 10.48 38.56 -1.17
CA THR A 218 11.62 37.88 -0.56
C THR A 218 11.72 36.42 -0.99
N TYR A 219 10.58 35.70 -1.09
CA TYR A 219 10.57 34.32 -1.55
C TYR A 219 10.97 34.20 -3.03
N ALA A 220 10.43 35.07 -3.90
CA ALA A 220 10.74 35.08 -5.32
C ALA A 220 12.22 35.39 -5.61
N GLU A 221 12.81 36.29 -4.83
CA GLU A 221 14.25 36.62 -4.93
C GLU A 221 15.16 35.45 -4.54
N LYS A 222 14.75 34.61 -3.57
CA LYS A 222 15.53 33.46 -3.11
C LYS A 222 15.28 32.20 -3.93
N TYR A 223 14.10 32.02 -4.49
CA TYR A 223 13.69 30.84 -5.23
C TYR A 223 13.07 31.18 -6.60
N PRO A 224 13.77 31.93 -7.50
CA PRO A 224 13.18 32.41 -8.72
C PRO A 224 12.77 31.32 -9.70
N ASP A 225 13.48 30.18 -9.71
CA ASP A 225 13.20 29.02 -10.58
C ASP A 225 12.09 28.10 -10.06
N SER A 226 11.71 28.25 -8.79
CA SER A 226 10.69 27.41 -8.14
C SER A 226 9.65 28.23 -7.38
N CYS A 227 9.45 29.48 -7.82
CA CYS A 227 8.54 30.41 -7.16
C CYS A 227 7.08 29.93 -7.27
N LEU A 228 6.56 29.42 -6.18
CA LEU A 228 5.17 29.03 -5.99
C LEU A 228 4.66 29.68 -4.71
N LEU A 229 3.77 30.67 -4.82
CA LEU A 229 3.33 31.54 -3.74
C LEU A 229 2.01 31.10 -3.13
N LEU A 230 1.94 31.05 -1.79
CA LEU A 230 0.73 30.73 -1.03
C LEU A 230 -0.11 31.99 -0.84
N VAL A 231 -1.21 32.09 -1.59
CA VAL A 231 -1.93 33.37 -1.80
C VAL A 231 -3.19 33.55 -0.94
N ASP A 232 -3.44 32.64 0.00
CA ASP A 232 -4.67 32.64 0.81
C ASP A 232 -4.46 32.93 2.30
N THR A 233 -3.32 33.57 2.65
CA THR A 233 -3.06 33.93 4.05
C THR A 233 -4.10 34.94 4.56
N TYR A 234 -4.50 35.90 3.72
CA TYR A 234 -5.50 36.91 4.07
C TYR A 234 -6.72 36.89 3.13
N ASN A 235 -6.55 37.27 1.87
CA ASN A 235 -7.63 37.24 0.89
C ASN A 235 -7.09 36.94 -0.50
N VAL A 236 -7.47 35.77 -1.03
CA VAL A 236 -6.95 35.26 -2.31
C VAL A 236 -7.12 36.28 -3.44
N LEU A 237 -8.34 36.77 -3.63
CA LEU A 237 -8.71 37.59 -4.81
C LEU A 237 -8.40 39.08 -4.63
N LYS A 238 -8.43 39.62 -3.39
CA LYS A 238 -8.24 41.05 -3.13
C LYS A 238 -6.80 41.43 -2.80
N SER A 239 -6.00 40.52 -2.26
CA SER A 239 -4.60 40.77 -1.91
C SER A 239 -3.63 39.73 -2.46
N GLY A 240 -3.85 38.44 -2.22
CA GLY A 240 -2.90 37.38 -2.54
C GLY A 240 -2.51 37.33 -4.02
N ILE A 241 -3.48 37.20 -4.93
CA ILE A 241 -3.20 37.17 -6.37
C ILE A 241 -2.69 38.51 -6.90
N PRO A 242 -3.26 39.69 -6.54
CA PRO A 242 -2.69 40.96 -6.94
C PRO A 242 -1.24 41.15 -6.49
N ASN A 243 -0.88 40.82 -5.25
CA ASN A 243 0.49 40.90 -4.77
C ASN A 243 1.41 39.88 -5.46
N ALA A 244 0.93 38.68 -5.74
CA ALA A 244 1.68 37.67 -6.48
C ALA A 244 2.01 38.17 -7.92
N ILE A 245 1.02 38.71 -8.63
CA ILE A 245 1.20 39.26 -9.99
C ILE A 245 2.20 40.42 -9.95
N LYS A 246 2.10 41.32 -8.98
CA LYS A 246 3.05 42.42 -8.80
C LYS A 246 4.47 41.89 -8.58
N VAL A 247 4.67 40.87 -7.77
CA VAL A 247 5.99 40.25 -7.57
C VAL A 247 6.49 39.55 -8.84
N PHE A 248 5.63 38.93 -9.62
CA PHE A 248 6.00 38.33 -10.90
C PHE A 248 6.50 39.36 -11.87
N ASP A 249 5.84 40.53 -11.96
CA ASP A 249 6.25 41.64 -12.83
C ASP A 249 7.54 42.31 -12.35
N GLU A 250 7.68 42.58 -11.06
CA GLU A 250 8.78 43.40 -10.51
C GLU A 250 10.04 42.58 -10.19
N VAL A 251 9.91 41.25 -9.94
CA VAL A 251 11.04 40.41 -9.53
C VAL A 251 11.37 39.35 -10.59
N LEU A 252 10.41 38.48 -10.97
CA LEU A 252 10.70 37.36 -11.84
C LEU A 252 10.93 37.79 -13.30
N LYS A 253 10.08 38.66 -13.82
CA LYS A 253 10.16 39.13 -15.23
C LYS A 253 11.48 39.81 -15.55
N PRO A 254 12.05 40.73 -14.71
CA PRO A 254 13.38 41.32 -14.95
C PRO A 254 14.51 40.27 -14.94
N LEU A 255 14.35 39.16 -14.22
CA LEU A 255 15.29 38.04 -14.21
C LEU A 255 15.11 37.08 -15.40
N GLY A 256 14.15 37.34 -16.30
CA GLY A 256 13.81 36.44 -17.39
C GLY A 256 13.16 35.13 -16.89
N LYS A 257 12.59 35.14 -15.70
CA LYS A 257 11.95 33.96 -15.06
C LYS A 257 10.43 34.03 -15.13
N ARG A 258 9.79 32.87 -15.02
CA ARG A 258 8.34 32.72 -14.94
C ARG A 258 7.93 32.08 -13.59
N PRO A 259 6.79 32.46 -13.01
CA PRO A 259 6.32 31.82 -11.80
C PRO A 259 6.00 30.33 -12.06
N LEU A 260 6.38 29.45 -11.11
CA LEU A 260 5.96 28.06 -11.15
C LEU A 260 4.45 27.97 -10.91
N GLY A 261 3.92 28.80 -10.01
CA GLY A 261 2.48 28.78 -9.71
C GLY A 261 2.08 29.59 -8.48
N ILE A 262 0.80 29.48 -8.19
CA ILE A 262 0.20 29.91 -6.92
C ILE A 262 -0.39 28.69 -6.21
N ARG A 263 -0.49 28.76 -4.86
CA ARG A 263 -1.14 27.75 -4.04
C ARG A 263 -2.32 28.35 -3.27
N ILE A 264 -3.44 27.64 -3.27
CA ILE A 264 -4.68 27.95 -2.57
C ILE A 264 -5.00 26.80 -1.61
N ASP A 265 -5.12 27.09 -0.31
CA ASP A 265 -5.27 26.10 0.76
C ASP A 265 -6.62 26.26 1.51
N SER A 266 -7.47 27.24 1.14
CA SER A 266 -8.70 27.54 1.85
C SER A 266 -9.78 28.15 0.96
N GLY A 267 -11.03 28.20 1.50
CA GLY A 267 -12.19 28.75 0.83
C GLY A 267 -12.88 27.80 -0.16
N ASP A 268 -13.82 28.31 -0.95
CA ASP A 268 -14.43 27.55 -2.05
C ASP A 268 -13.42 27.44 -3.22
N ILE A 269 -12.71 26.33 -3.23
CA ILE A 269 -11.62 26.07 -4.20
C ILE A 269 -12.12 26.16 -5.64
N THR A 270 -13.31 25.61 -5.93
CA THR A 270 -13.87 25.63 -7.29
C THR A 270 -14.12 27.04 -7.77
N TYR A 271 -14.77 27.85 -6.98
CA TYR A 271 -15.04 29.26 -7.29
C TYR A 271 -13.77 30.07 -7.40
N ILE A 272 -12.88 29.94 -6.39
CA ILE A 272 -11.66 30.73 -6.29
C ILE A 272 -10.71 30.44 -7.45
N THR A 273 -10.52 29.16 -7.81
CA THR A 273 -9.60 28.77 -8.89
C THR A 273 -10.04 29.29 -10.27
N LYS A 274 -11.36 29.35 -10.54
CA LYS A 274 -11.90 29.95 -11.77
C LYS A 274 -11.57 31.46 -11.87
N LYS A 275 -11.72 32.17 -10.74
CA LYS A 275 -11.38 33.61 -10.67
C LYS A 275 -9.89 33.84 -10.73
N ALA A 276 -9.11 33.04 -10.01
CA ALA A 276 -7.65 33.07 -10.02
C ALA A 276 -7.10 32.88 -11.43
N ARG A 277 -7.59 31.86 -12.14
CA ARG A 277 -7.16 31.61 -13.52
C ARG A 277 -7.40 32.79 -14.43
N LYS A 278 -8.60 33.42 -14.35
CA LYS A 278 -8.90 34.60 -15.12
C LYS A 278 -7.95 35.76 -14.81
N MET A 279 -7.69 36.04 -13.51
CA MET A 279 -6.79 37.13 -13.10
C MET A 279 -5.36 36.91 -13.61
N LEU A 280 -4.87 35.67 -13.55
CA LEU A 280 -3.54 35.32 -14.03
C LEU A 280 -3.45 35.44 -15.57
N ASP A 281 -4.48 35.01 -16.29
CA ASP A 281 -4.56 35.12 -17.76
C ASP A 281 -4.60 36.57 -18.21
N ASP A 282 -5.43 37.39 -17.57
CA ASP A 282 -5.58 38.81 -17.85
C ASP A 282 -4.25 39.57 -17.61
N ALA A 283 -3.40 39.10 -16.69
CA ALA A 283 -2.08 39.64 -16.37
C ALA A 283 -0.94 39.04 -17.25
N GLY A 284 -1.26 38.13 -18.17
CA GLY A 284 -0.26 37.49 -19.07
C GLY A 284 0.51 36.32 -18.46
N TYR A 285 -0.03 35.68 -17.39
CA TYR A 285 0.53 34.53 -16.69
C TYR A 285 -0.29 33.26 -16.90
N SER A 286 -0.67 32.97 -18.13
CA SER A 286 -1.48 31.78 -18.49
C SER A 286 -0.75 30.46 -18.22
N ASP A 287 0.58 30.47 -18.15
CA ASP A 287 1.44 29.34 -17.82
C ASP A 287 1.63 29.12 -16.30
N CYS A 288 1.26 30.10 -15.47
CA CYS A 288 1.33 30.01 -14.00
C CYS A 288 0.37 28.93 -13.49
N LYS A 289 0.88 27.90 -12.82
CA LYS A 289 0.11 26.77 -12.33
C LYS A 289 -0.72 27.13 -11.10
N ILE A 290 -1.89 26.51 -10.95
CA ILE A 290 -2.72 26.61 -9.75
C ILE A 290 -2.61 25.28 -9.00
N CYS A 291 -1.93 25.31 -7.85
CA CYS A 291 -1.86 24.20 -6.91
C CYS A 291 -2.95 24.38 -5.83
N VAL A 292 -3.65 23.32 -5.49
CA VAL A 292 -4.64 23.37 -4.39
C VAL A 292 -4.33 22.31 -3.35
N SER A 293 -4.65 22.61 -2.11
CA SER A 293 -4.50 21.72 -0.97
C SER A 293 -5.66 21.95 0.02
N ASN A 294 -5.66 21.27 1.16
CA ASN A 294 -6.69 21.30 2.20
C ASN A 294 -7.75 20.21 2.07
N SER A 295 -7.70 19.25 2.99
CA SER A 295 -8.71 18.20 3.21
C SER A 295 -9.23 17.47 1.96
N LEU A 296 -8.38 17.37 0.94
CA LEU A 296 -8.71 16.75 -0.34
C LEU A 296 -8.75 15.23 -0.23
N ASP A 297 -9.73 14.64 -0.91
CA ASP A 297 -9.85 13.21 -1.18
C ASP A 297 -10.33 12.97 -2.61
N GLU A 298 -10.48 11.69 -2.98
CA GLU A 298 -10.92 11.30 -4.33
C GLU A 298 -12.29 11.84 -4.72
N TYR A 299 -13.21 11.97 -3.77
CA TYR A 299 -14.58 12.46 -4.04
C TYR A 299 -14.57 13.96 -4.27
N LEU A 300 -13.93 14.71 -3.40
CA LEU A 300 -13.84 16.16 -3.51
C LEU A 300 -13.07 16.58 -4.78
N ILE A 301 -11.97 15.90 -5.11
CA ILE A 301 -11.21 16.16 -6.34
C ILE A 301 -12.09 15.91 -7.59
N ARG A 302 -12.81 14.80 -7.62
CA ARG A 302 -13.74 14.47 -8.71
C ARG A 302 -14.80 15.55 -8.88
N ASP A 303 -15.42 15.99 -7.80
CA ASP A 303 -16.48 17.02 -7.83
C ASP A 303 -15.93 18.38 -8.25
N MET A 304 -14.76 18.78 -7.78
CA MET A 304 -14.08 19.99 -8.24
C MET A 304 -13.85 19.99 -9.75
N ILE A 305 -13.37 18.87 -10.29
CA ILE A 305 -13.13 18.72 -11.73
C ILE A 305 -14.46 18.79 -12.49
N PHE A 306 -15.49 18.09 -12.02
CA PHE A 306 -16.82 18.10 -12.61
C PHE A 306 -17.42 19.51 -12.66
N GLN A 307 -17.24 20.29 -11.60
CA GLN A 307 -17.66 21.68 -11.53
C GLN A 307 -16.76 22.66 -12.32
N GLY A 308 -15.71 22.16 -12.96
CA GLY A 308 -14.82 22.95 -13.83
C GLY A 308 -13.79 23.79 -13.09
N ALA A 309 -13.36 23.38 -11.89
CA ALA A 309 -12.24 23.98 -11.17
C ALA A 309 -10.99 24.04 -12.05
N LYS A 310 -10.24 25.14 -11.95
CA LYS A 310 -9.01 25.37 -12.73
C LYS A 310 -7.80 25.01 -11.89
N VAL A 311 -7.57 23.71 -11.72
CA VAL A 311 -6.49 23.16 -10.90
C VAL A 311 -5.50 22.42 -11.78
N ASP A 312 -4.22 22.68 -11.59
CA ASP A 312 -3.11 22.00 -12.30
C ASP A 312 -2.46 20.91 -11.43
N THR A 313 -2.43 21.07 -10.09
CA THR A 313 -1.77 20.15 -9.17
C THR A 313 -2.54 20.07 -7.84
N TYR A 314 -2.63 18.89 -7.28
CA TYR A 314 -3.22 18.65 -5.96
C TYR A 314 -2.16 18.31 -4.93
N GLY A 315 -2.18 19.00 -3.78
CA GLY A 315 -1.41 18.66 -2.57
C GLY A 315 -2.33 17.97 -1.56
N VAL A 316 -2.23 16.67 -1.41
CA VAL A 316 -3.11 15.89 -0.56
C VAL A 316 -2.39 15.45 0.70
N GLY A 317 -2.94 15.77 1.87
CA GLY A 317 -2.29 15.55 3.15
C GLY A 317 -3.02 14.51 4.00
N GLU A 318 -3.79 15.01 4.98
CA GLU A 318 -4.40 14.21 6.04
C GLU A 318 -5.18 13.00 5.54
N ARG A 319 -6.13 13.21 4.63
CA ARG A 319 -7.03 12.13 4.19
C ARG A 319 -6.33 11.03 3.39
N LEU A 320 -5.17 11.33 2.81
CA LEU A 320 -4.33 10.34 2.15
C LEU A 320 -3.51 9.56 3.18
N ILE A 321 -2.68 10.27 3.98
CA ILE A 321 -1.68 9.62 4.85
C ILE A 321 -2.29 8.86 6.03
N THR A 322 -3.53 9.16 6.39
CA THR A 322 -4.29 8.45 7.43
C THR A 322 -5.30 7.47 6.84
N ALA A 323 -5.47 7.44 5.51
CA ALA A 323 -6.57 6.72 4.86
C ALA A 323 -7.90 6.94 5.60
N SER A 324 -8.26 8.20 5.87
CA SER A 324 -9.24 8.63 6.88
C SER A 324 -10.65 8.01 6.74
N SER A 325 -11.00 7.48 5.58
CA SER A 325 -12.27 6.79 5.30
C SER A 325 -12.26 5.31 5.69
N GLU A 326 -11.08 4.70 5.89
CA GLU A 326 -10.92 3.29 6.22
C GLU A 326 -9.72 3.12 7.16
N ALA A 327 -9.97 2.75 8.41
CA ALA A 327 -8.94 2.73 9.44
C ALA A 327 -7.93 1.58 9.29
N VAL A 328 -8.33 0.46 8.66
CA VAL A 328 -7.51 -0.75 8.58
C VAL A 328 -7.66 -1.45 7.23
N PHE A 329 -6.57 -2.02 6.73
CA PHE A 329 -6.60 -2.88 5.54
C PHE A 329 -7.29 -4.22 5.79
N GLY A 330 -7.15 -4.74 7.02
CA GLY A 330 -7.82 -5.97 7.44
C GLY A 330 -7.17 -7.25 6.93
N GLY A 331 -5.88 -7.21 6.64
CA GLY A 331 -5.08 -8.40 6.34
C GLY A 331 -5.01 -9.33 7.55
N VAL A 332 -4.91 -10.62 7.26
CA VAL A 332 -4.78 -11.69 8.25
C VAL A 332 -3.71 -12.69 7.79
N TYR A 333 -3.10 -13.36 8.76
CA TYR A 333 -2.07 -14.37 8.53
C TYR A 333 -2.52 -15.68 9.17
N LYS A 334 -2.67 -16.77 8.39
CA LYS A 334 -3.33 -17.99 8.87
C LYS A 334 -2.65 -19.24 8.37
N LEU A 335 -2.56 -20.25 9.28
CA LEU A 335 -2.09 -21.58 8.97
C LEU A 335 -2.97 -22.22 7.89
N SER A 336 -2.35 -22.72 6.82
CA SER A 336 -3.02 -23.35 5.68
C SER A 336 -2.65 -24.81 5.50
N ALA A 337 -1.44 -25.21 5.90
CA ALA A 337 -1.00 -26.60 5.89
C ALA A 337 0.13 -26.84 6.89
N VAL A 338 0.35 -28.12 7.23
CA VAL A 338 1.56 -28.60 7.89
C VAL A 338 2.16 -29.74 7.08
N GLU A 339 3.48 -29.90 7.15
CA GLU A 339 4.21 -31.00 6.54
C GLU A 339 4.67 -31.95 7.65
N LYS A 340 4.27 -33.21 7.56
CA LYS A 340 4.67 -34.24 8.52
C LYS A 340 5.09 -35.48 7.74
N ASN A 341 6.30 -36.00 8.02
CA ASN A 341 6.87 -37.17 7.32
C ASN A 341 6.88 -37.05 5.78
N GLY A 342 7.09 -35.82 5.25
CA GLY A 342 7.07 -35.56 3.81
C GLY A 342 5.66 -35.46 3.19
N GLU A 343 4.60 -35.61 3.99
CA GLU A 343 3.21 -35.46 3.53
C GLU A 343 2.66 -34.08 3.93
N ILE A 344 2.01 -33.39 2.99
CA ILE A 344 1.35 -32.11 3.22
C ILE A 344 -0.07 -32.37 3.71
N ILE A 345 -0.34 -31.94 4.95
CA ILE A 345 -1.65 -32.07 5.60
C ILE A 345 -2.32 -30.70 5.58
N PRO A 346 -3.38 -30.50 4.78
CA PRO A 346 -4.08 -29.22 4.71
C PRO A 346 -4.79 -28.92 6.02
N LYS A 347 -4.80 -27.64 6.40
CA LYS A 347 -5.46 -27.12 7.61
C LYS A 347 -6.50 -26.08 7.23
N ILE A 348 -7.66 -26.14 7.89
CA ILE A 348 -8.76 -25.21 7.67
C ILE A 348 -9.27 -24.69 9.02
N LYS A 349 -9.51 -23.37 9.08
CA LYS A 349 -10.26 -22.79 10.20
C LYS A 349 -11.73 -22.71 9.83
N ILE A 350 -12.57 -23.33 10.62
CA ILE A 350 -14.03 -23.19 10.54
C ILE A 350 -14.47 -22.05 11.46
N SER A 351 -15.48 -21.31 11.04
CA SER A 351 -16.06 -20.21 11.81
C SER A 351 -17.54 -20.10 11.48
N GLU A 352 -18.35 -19.69 12.44
CA GLU A 352 -19.77 -19.34 12.23
C GLU A 352 -19.94 -18.25 11.16
N ASN A 353 -18.97 -17.31 11.10
CA ASN A 353 -18.91 -16.35 10.00
C ASN A 353 -18.20 -16.99 8.80
N ALA A 354 -18.97 -17.32 7.76
CA ALA A 354 -18.48 -17.95 6.53
C ALA A 354 -17.30 -17.17 5.87
N ALA A 355 -17.28 -15.84 5.97
CA ALA A 355 -16.19 -14.99 5.45
C ALA A 355 -14.86 -15.19 6.20
N LYS A 356 -14.86 -15.85 7.37
CA LYS A 356 -13.66 -16.18 8.14
C LYS A 356 -13.15 -17.61 7.91
N ILE A 357 -13.83 -18.40 7.09
CA ILE A 357 -13.38 -19.74 6.72
C ILE A 357 -12.19 -19.60 5.76
N THR A 358 -11.08 -20.26 6.09
CA THR A 358 -9.84 -20.18 5.31
C THR A 358 -9.86 -21.12 4.10
N ILE A 359 -9.01 -20.86 3.12
CA ILE A 359 -8.74 -21.77 2.01
C ILE A 359 -7.55 -22.64 2.43
N PRO A 360 -7.72 -24.00 2.53
CA PRO A 360 -6.70 -24.89 3.02
C PRO A 360 -5.64 -25.25 1.98
N GLY A 361 -4.53 -25.83 2.45
CA GLY A 361 -3.51 -26.43 1.60
C GLY A 361 -2.47 -25.45 1.08
N VAL A 362 -1.51 -25.96 0.35
CA VAL A 362 -0.52 -25.15 -0.40
C VAL A 362 -1.19 -24.65 -1.67
N LYS A 363 -1.08 -23.36 -1.92
CA LYS A 363 -1.84 -22.66 -2.98
C LYS A 363 -0.93 -21.85 -3.89
N ILE A 364 -1.34 -21.71 -5.14
CA ILE A 364 -0.71 -20.85 -6.13
C ILE A 364 -1.77 -19.92 -6.72
N PRO A 365 -1.70 -18.61 -6.50
CA PRO A 365 -2.58 -17.67 -7.16
C PRO A 365 -2.07 -17.36 -8.57
N TRP A 366 -2.97 -17.41 -9.54
CA TRP A 366 -2.70 -17.11 -10.95
C TRP A 366 -3.62 -15.98 -11.40
N ARG A 367 -3.14 -15.11 -12.29
CA ARG A 367 -3.96 -14.16 -13.04
C ARG A 367 -3.99 -14.54 -14.52
N LEU A 368 -5.21 -14.58 -15.06
CA LEU A 368 -5.46 -14.83 -16.47
C LEU A 368 -5.61 -13.49 -17.18
N TYR A 369 -4.78 -13.28 -18.19
CA TYR A 369 -4.83 -12.08 -19.02
C TYR A 369 -5.32 -12.42 -20.40
N ASP A 370 -6.26 -11.68 -20.93
CA ASP A 370 -6.68 -11.75 -22.32
C ASP A 370 -5.48 -11.48 -23.26
N ARG A 371 -5.25 -12.34 -24.20
CA ARG A 371 -4.05 -12.32 -25.05
C ARG A 371 -4.05 -11.17 -26.06
N GLU A 372 -5.22 -10.69 -26.46
CA GLU A 372 -5.37 -9.61 -27.46
C GLU A 372 -5.34 -8.23 -26.79
N THR A 373 -6.06 -8.06 -25.69
CA THR A 373 -6.21 -6.77 -25.02
C THR A 373 -5.21 -6.54 -23.87
N GLY A 374 -4.60 -7.61 -23.35
CA GLY A 374 -3.77 -7.56 -22.15
C GLY A 374 -4.55 -7.30 -20.86
N LYS A 375 -5.90 -7.30 -20.91
CA LYS A 375 -6.74 -7.08 -19.74
C LYS A 375 -6.82 -8.31 -18.86
N ALA A 376 -6.85 -8.10 -17.54
CA ALA A 376 -7.03 -9.15 -16.57
C ALA A 376 -8.48 -9.68 -16.63
N ILE A 377 -8.63 -10.99 -16.81
CA ILE A 377 -9.94 -11.65 -16.94
C ILE A 377 -10.44 -12.10 -15.57
N ALA A 378 -9.62 -12.85 -14.86
CA ALA A 378 -9.92 -13.44 -13.55
C ALA A 378 -8.62 -13.85 -12.86
N ASP A 379 -8.66 -14.02 -11.54
CA ASP A 379 -7.64 -14.73 -10.80
C ASP A 379 -8.15 -16.12 -10.41
N VAL A 380 -7.26 -17.09 -10.42
CA VAL A 380 -7.57 -18.47 -10.04
C VAL A 380 -6.56 -18.94 -9.01
N ILE A 381 -7.07 -19.43 -7.89
CA ILE A 381 -6.23 -20.05 -6.86
C ILE A 381 -6.28 -21.55 -7.05
N THR A 382 -5.12 -22.16 -7.34
CA THR A 382 -4.97 -23.59 -7.53
C THR A 382 -4.31 -24.26 -6.32
N THR A 383 -4.36 -25.59 -6.24
CA THR A 383 -3.45 -26.33 -5.36
C THR A 383 -2.01 -26.18 -5.84
N GLY A 384 -1.05 -26.50 -4.94
CA GLY A 384 0.38 -26.39 -5.25
C GLY A 384 0.86 -27.36 -6.37
N SER A 385 0.08 -28.42 -6.65
CA SER A 385 0.37 -29.42 -7.68
C SER A 385 -0.13 -29.04 -9.08
N GLU A 386 -1.17 -28.20 -9.14
CA GLU A 386 -1.80 -27.83 -10.41
C GLU A 386 -1.01 -26.78 -11.17
N LYS A 387 -1.17 -26.80 -12.48
CA LYS A 387 -0.63 -25.81 -13.43
C LYS A 387 -1.73 -25.39 -14.38
N ILE A 388 -1.84 -24.10 -14.65
CA ILE A 388 -2.74 -23.57 -15.69
C ILE A 388 -1.93 -23.43 -16.98
N SER A 389 -2.32 -24.18 -18.03
CA SER A 389 -1.76 -24.05 -19.38
C SER A 389 -2.41 -22.83 -20.07
N SER A 390 -1.59 -21.99 -20.70
CA SER A 390 -2.09 -20.87 -21.50
C SER A 390 -2.52 -21.32 -22.93
N ASP A 391 -2.32 -22.59 -23.28
CA ASP A 391 -2.57 -23.12 -24.63
C ASP A 391 -3.84 -23.97 -24.70
N GLU A 392 -4.52 -24.15 -23.55
CA GLU A 392 -5.76 -24.92 -23.42
C GLU A 392 -6.85 -24.05 -22.80
N PRO A 393 -8.13 -24.19 -23.23
CA PRO A 393 -9.24 -23.54 -22.55
C PRO A 393 -9.30 -23.91 -21.07
N TYR A 394 -9.62 -22.93 -20.20
CA TYR A 394 -9.73 -23.16 -18.77
C TYR A 394 -11.11 -22.74 -18.25
N GLU A 395 -11.79 -23.63 -17.51
CA GLU A 395 -13.08 -23.32 -16.92
C GLU A 395 -12.88 -22.65 -15.54
N ILE A 396 -13.40 -21.43 -15.40
CA ILE A 396 -13.50 -20.69 -14.14
C ILE A 396 -14.91 -20.75 -13.61
N PHE A 397 -15.08 -20.69 -12.28
CA PHE A 397 -16.39 -20.67 -11.65
C PHE A 397 -16.37 -19.97 -10.29
N ASP A 398 -17.46 -19.26 -9.96
CA ASP A 398 -17.63 -18.63 -8.65
C ASP A 398 -17.66 -19.71 -7.55
N PRO A 399 -16.70 -19.71 -6.60
CA PRO A 399 -16.61 -20.76 -5.55
C PRO A 399 -17.80 -20.78 -4.60
N ASN A 400 -18.59 -19.72 -4.52
CA ASN A 400 -19.81 -19.62 -3.70
C ASN A 400 -21.08 -19.88 -4.49
N HIS A 401 -21.04 -19.75 -5.84
CA HIS A 401 -22.18 -19.91 -6.75
C HIS A 401 -21.76 -20.78 -7.94
N THR A 402 -21.49 -22.05 -7.70
CA THR A 402 -20.83 -22.99 -8.63
C THR A 402 -21.55 -23.21 -9.96
N TRP A 403 -22.79 -22.74 -10.11
CA TRP A 403 -23.49 -22.70 -11.40
C TRP A 403 -23.06 -21.56 -12.32
N LYS A 404 -22.39 -20.53 -11.79
CA LYS A 404 -21.79 -19.45 -12.57
C LYS A 404 -20.44 -19.91 -13.08
N ARG A 405 -20.40 -20.42 -14.28
CA ARG A 405 -19.20 -20.97 -14.94
C ARG A 405 -18.93 -20.25 -16.24
N LYS A 406 -17.65 -20.15 -16.61
CA LYS A 406 -17.20 -19.59 -17.87
C LYS A 406 -15.95 -20.35 -18.34
N VAL A 407 -15.95 -20.77 -19.59
CA VAL A 407 -14.73 -21.23 -20.26
C VAL A 407 -13.99 -20.01 -20.80
N VAL A 408 -12.73 -19.88 -20.41
CA VAL A 408 -11.80 -18.85 -20.88
C VAL A 408 -10.85 -19.51 -21.88
N ASP A 409 -10.74 -18.92 -23.03
CA ASP A 409 -9.80 -19.29 -24.10
C ASP A 409 -8.94 -18.05 -24.44
N ASN A 410 -7.92 -18.22 -25.27
CA ASN A 410 -7.03 -17.14 -25.74
C ASN A 410 -6.46 -16.25 -24.61
N PHE A 411 -5.94 -16.85 -23.56
CA PHE A 411 -5.38 -16.13 -22.40
C PHE A 411 -3.90 -16.47 -22.16
N VAL A 412 -3.28 -15.66 -21.31
CA VAL A 412 -1.96 -15.91 -20.70
C VAL A 412 -2.13 -16.03 -19.21
N ALA A 413 -1.75 -17.17 -18.63
CA ALA A 413 -1.74 -17.38 -17.18
C ALA A 413 -0.39 -16.97 -16.58
N LYS A 414 -0.41 -16.12 -15.53
CA LYS A 414 0.80 -15.72 -14.81
C LYS A 414 0.61 -16.00 -13.32
N LYS A 415 1.61 -16.60 -12.70
CA LYS A 415 1.67 -16.70 -11.23
C LYS A 415 1.80 -15.32 -10.64
N LEU A 416 1.01 -15.03 -9.60
CA LEU A 416 1.07 -13.73 -8.91
C LEU A 416 2.22 -13.67 -7.91
N GLN A 417 2.51 -14.78 -7.22
CA GLN A 417 3.62 -14.84 -6.26
C GLN A 417 4.95 -15.20 -6.93
N VAL A 418 6.01 -14.57 -6.46
CA VAL A 418 7.40 -14.91 -6.75
C VAL A 418 8.12 -15.36 -5.49
N LYS A 419 9.16 -16.17 -5.61
CA LYS A 419 9.94 -16.62 -4.44
C LYS A 419 10.86 -15.49 -3.98
N ILE A 420 10.77 -15.12 -2.72
CA ILE A 420 11.53 -14.04 -2.08
C ILE A 420 12.70 -14.62 -1.29
N TYR A 421 12.43 -15.63 -0.46
CA TYR A 421 13.43 -16.35 0.31
C TYR A 421 13.43 -17.82 -0.03
N GLU A 422 14.64 -18.40 -0.01
CA GLU A 422 14.85 -19.83 -0.06
C GLU A 422 15.68 -20.28 1.13
N LYS A 423 15.07 -21.06 2.03
CA LYS A 423 15.70 -21.54 3.27
C LYS A 423 16.40 -20.41 4.06
N GLY A 424 15.70 -19.29 4.24
CA GLY A 424 16.18 -18.10 4.94
C GLY A 424 17.17 -17.23 4.17
N LYS A 425 17.48 -17.56 2.92
CA LYS A 425 18.35 -16.75 2.07
C LYS A 425 17.51 -15.88 1.13
N LEU A 426 17.73 -14.58 1.14
CA LEU A 426 17.11 -13.66 0.18
C LEU A 426 17.60 -13.96 -1.24
N ILE A 427 16.67 -14.18 -2.17
CA ILE A 427 16.95 -14.45 -3.59
C ILE A 427 16.23 -13.47 -4.52
N TYR A 428 15.44 -12.55 -3.97
CA TYR A 428 14.69 -11.55 -4.71
C TYR A 428 15.46 -10.24 -4.80
N GLU A 429 15.51 -9.67 -6.00
CA GLU A 429 16.06 -8.33 -6.23
C GLU A 429 14.97 -7.30 -5.98
N ILE A 430 15.18 -6.41 -5.02
CA ILE A 430 14.21 -5.38 -4.63
C ILE A 430 14.19 -4.27 -5.69
N PRO A 431 13.06 -4.01 -6.37
CA PRO A 431 12.97 -2.96 -7.37
C PRO A 431 13.00 -1.56 -6.73
N LYS A 432 13.42 -0.56 -7.48
CA LYS A 432 13.31 0.84 -7.04
C LYS A 432 11.85 1.28 -6.97
N VAL A 433 11.52 2.16 -6.03
CA VAL A 433 10.14 2.65 -5.83
C VAL A 433 9.52 3.23 -7.11
N LYS A 434 10.32 3.86 -7.97
CA LYS A 434 9.85 4.37 -9.27
C LYS A 434 9.41 3.26 -10.22
N ASP A 435 10.11 2.14 -10.21
CA ASP A 435 9.78 0.98 -11.05
C ASP A 435 8.53 0.27 -10.50
N ILE A 436 8.41 0.20 -9.18
CA ILE A 436 7.19 -0.29 -8.49
C ILE A 436 5.98 0.57 -8.85
N ALA A 437 6.12 1.90 -8.82
CA ALA A 437 5.04 2.82 -9.19
C ALA A 437 4.62 2.67 -10.66
N LYS A 438 5.59 2.46 -11.57
CA LYS A 438 5.32 2.16 -12.98
C LYS A 438 4.57 0.84 -13.11
N HIS A 439 5.03 -0.21 -12.44
CA HIS A 439 4.35 -1.52 -12.40
C HIS A 439 2.92 -1.38 -11.86
N CYS A 440 2.72 -0.60 -10.79
CA CYS A 440 1.39 -0.34 -10.24
C CYS A 440 0.45 0.28 -11.29
N LYS A 441 0.92 1.27 -12.04
CA LYS A 441 0.16 1.86 -13.12
C LYS A 441 -0.23 0.82 -14.18
N GLU A 442 0.72 0.01 -14.64
CA GLU A 442 0.49 -1.06 -15.63
C GLU A 442 -0.53 -2.09 -15.11
N GLN A 443 -0.44 -2.46 -13.85
CA GLN A 443 -1.38 -3.38 -13.21
C GLN A 443 -2.80 -2.80 -13.14
N VAL A 444 -2.95 -1.54 -12.75
CA VAL A 444 -4.26 -0.86 -12.73
C VAL A 444 -4.81 -0.69 -14.15
N ASP A 445 -3.98 -0.32 -15.11
CA ASP A 445 -4.36 -0.16 -16.51
C ASP A 445 -4.79 -1.50 -17.15
N SER A 446 -4.35 -2.64 -16.61
CA SER A 446 -4.79 -3.97 -17.07
C SER A 446 -6.21 -4.35 -16.59
N LEU A 447 -6.77 -3.65 -15.62
CA LEU A 447 -8.14 -3.90 -15.18
C LEU A 447 -9.17 -3.30 -16.15
N TRP A 448 -10.36 -3.88 -16.15
CA TRP A 448 -11.53 -3.31 -16.83
C TRP A 448 -12.02 -2.06 -16.10
N ASP A 449 -12.57 -1.11 -16.83
CA ASP A 449 -13.03 0.18 -16.28
C ASP A 449 -14.10 -0.02 -15.19
N GLU A 450 -14.93 -1.03 -15.33
CA GLU A 450 -15.97 -1.40 -14.37
C GLU A 450 -15.43 -1.78 -13.01
N VAL A 451 -14.29 -2.47 -12.96
CA VAL A 451 -13.60 -2.85 -11.72
C VAL A 451 -12.98 -1.64 -11.03
N THR A 452 -12.60 -0.65 -11.82
CA THR A 452 -11.90 0.54 -11.31
C THR A 452 -12.81 1.69 -10.90
N ARG A 453 -14.15 1.56 -10.98
CA ARG A 453 -15.09 2.61 -10.54
C ARG A 453 -14.89 3.01 -9.08
N PHE A 454 -15.16 4.27 -8.76
CA PHE A 454 -15.12 4.76 -7.38
C PHE A 454 -16.27 4.27 -6.53
N GLU A 455 -17.44 4.13 -7.14
CA GLU A 455 -18.69 3.72 -6.52
C GLU A 455 -19.24 2.51 -7.24
N ASN A 456 -19.70 1.53 -6.46
CA ASN A 456 -20.26 0.28 -6.95
C ASN A 456 -19.41 -0.36 -8.08
N PRO A 457 -18.11 -0.62 -7.83
CA PRO A 457 -17.27 -1.29 -8.82
C PRO A 457 -17.80 -2.69 -9.09
N HIS A 458 -17.56 -3.19 -10.31
CA HIS A 458 -17.81 -4.59 -10.62
C HIS A 458 -16.87 -5.47 -9.75
N THR A 459 -17.42 -6.52 -9.19
CA THR A 459 -16.63 -7.50 -8.43
C THR A 459 -15.74 -8.28 -9.40
N TYR A 460 -14.43 -8.20 -9.19
CA TYR A 460 -13.47 -8.98 -9.95
C TYR A 460 -13.55 -10.45 -9.54
N TYR A 461 -13.35 -11.35 -10.50
CA TYR A 461 -13.47 -12.78 -10.27
C TYR A 461 -12.18 -13.31 -9.64
N VAL A 462 -12.32 -13.90 -8.45
CA VAL A 462 -11.27 -14.65 -7.75
C VAL A 462 -11.83 -16.05 -7.49
N ASP A 463 -11.45 -16.96 -8.33
CA ASP A 463 -12.02 -18.29 -8.39
C ASP A 463 -11.06 -19.35 -7.80
N LEU A 464 -11.57 -20.51 -7.50
CA LEU A 464 -10.78 -21.66 -7.09
C LEU A 464 -10.72 -22.66 -8.23
N SER A 465 -9.60 -23.40 -8.35
CA SER A 465 -9.61 -24.62 -9.16
C SER A 465 -10.60 -25.64 -8.58
N GLU A 466 -11.09 -26.54 -9.41
CA GLU A 466 -12.01 -27.59 -8.97
C GLU A 466 -11.38 -28.49 -7.90
N GLU A 467 -10.10 -28.80 -8.01
CA GLU A 467 -9.35 -29.60 -7.03
C GLU A 467 -9.29 -28.88 -5.68
N LEU A 468 -8.96 -27.58 -5.65
CA LEU A 468 -8.90 -26.80 -4.42
C LEU A 468 -10.28 -26.60 -3.80
N TRP A 469 -11.32 -26.39 -4.60
CA TRP A 469 -12.69 -26.29 -4.14
C TRP A 469 -13.16 -27.60 -3.49
N ASN A 470 -12.88 -28.76 -4.13
CA ASN A 470 -13.19 -30.08 -3.61
C ASN A 470 -12.44 -30.35 -2.29
N LEU A 471 -11.14 -30.02 -2.23
CA LEU A 471 -10.35 -30.13 -1.00
C LEU A 471 -10.99 -29.34 0.15
N ARG A 472 -11.33 -28.08 -0.09
CA ARG A 472 -11.99 -27.23 0.91
C ARG A 472 -13.30 -27.84 1.42
N HIS A 473 -14.15 -28.31 0.52
CA HIS A 473 -15.46 -28.88 0.86
C HIS A 473 -15.35 -30.24 1.57
N SER A 474 -14.40 -31.07 1.18
CA SER A 474 -14.14 -32.33 1.87
C SER A 474 -13.74 -32.12 3.33
N LEU A 475 -12.88 -31.14 3.61
CA LEU A 475 -12.48 -30.79 4.96
C LEU A 475 -13.63 -30.18 5.77
N LEU A 476 -14.43 -29.31 5.18
CA LEU A 476 -15.64 -28.78 5.84
C LEU A 476 -16.60 -29.88 6.22
N ASN A 477 -16.86 -30.83 5.33
CA ASN A 477 -17.74 -31.98 5.58
C ASN A 477 -17.17 -32.92 6.66
N LYS A 478 -15.84 -33.17 6.65
CA LYS A 478 -15.17 -34.03 7.63
C LYS A 478 -15.24 -33.49 9.06
N LEU A 479 -15.10 -32.15 9.18
CA LEU A 479 -15.06 -31.46 10.47
C LEU A 479 -16.42 -30.95 10.92
N ARG A 480 -17.47 -31.21 10.14
CA ARG A 480 -18.84 -30.88 10.52
C ARG A 480 -19.19 -31.65 11.81
N ILE A 481 -19.52 -30.94 12.88
CA ILE A 481 -20.04 -31.54 14.10
C ILE A 481 -21.38 -32.16 13.72
N LYS A 482 -21.51 -33.49 13.89
CA LYS A 482 -22.82 -34.15 13.83
C LYS A 482 -23.55 -33.75 15.10
N GLU A 483 -24.60 -32.97 14.97
CA GLU A 483 -25.55 -32.72 16.01
C GLU A 483 -26.28 -34.05 16.37
#